data_6f89da3edfbc47fd211713b9417d0a6b
#
_entry.id   6f89da3edfbc47fd211713b9417d0a6b
#
_cell.length_a   1.000
_cell.length_b   1.000
_cell.length_c   1.000
_cell.angle_alpha   90.00
_cell.angle_beta   90.00
_cell.angle_gamma   90.00
#
_symmetry.space_group_name_H-M   'P 1'
#
loop_
_entity.id
_entity.type
_entity.pdbx_description
1 polymer ?
#
loop_
_entity_poly.entity_id
_entity_poly.type
_entity_poly.pdbx_seq_one_letter_code
_entity_poly.pdbx_strand_id
1 'polypeptide(L)'
;MRFLPTSNTSDMSTSRTLHWFRNDLRLDDNPALAEALHSDEVVPVVVLDDRLWSEDRWGHVKTGPFRTRFVLESVADLKAAIEDAGGSLLVKQGRPEEILPRLMEEWSCASLTAQAEHTPEELDIESAVARAVQEVGGTSRWIEGHTLFHPDDLPMDLDAIPDIFTQFRKKVEKHSEVRECIAAPSALSCPDGLTSDVVPTLEDVLVQSGQTMPPADSRGVLPFKGGASEARARLKHYFWDTKKLAVYKKTRNGLVGADYSSKFSPWLASGCISPRRIASEVYRFEDNVEANDSTYWLVFELIWRDYFRFIAMKFGSRIFHRKALKPESANRGTQRPAFEAWKEGRTKDAFVNANMRELARTGFMSNRGRQNVASYLVHDLGIDWRLGASWFEHCLLDYDPASNAGNWIYVAGVGNDPRPNRKFNTQRQAEMYDGDGKYQTLWSTDALELDVR
;
A
#
# COMPACT_ATOMS: atom_id res chain seq x y z
N MET A 1 -66.75 -8.84 -28.28
CA MET A 1 -65.76 -8.98 -27.17
C MET A 1 -64.39 -8.54 -27.68
N ARG A 2 -63.90 -7.37 -27.24
CA ARG A 2 -62.54 -6.90 -27.54
C ARG A 2 -61.66 -7.32 -26.36
N PHE A 3 -60.69 -8.17 -26.60
CA PHE A 3 -59.62 -8.45 -25.66
C PHE A 3 -58.67 -7.25 -25.61
N LEU A 4 -58.54 -6.61 -24.46
CA LEU A 4 -57.51 -5.65 -24.18
C LEU A 4 -56.20 -6.44 -23.91
N PRO A 5 -55.06 -5.99 -24.44
CA PRO A 5 -53.79 -6.61 -24.08
C PRO A 5 -53.42 -6.22 -22.62
N THR A 6 -53.27 -7.23 -21.77
CA THR A 6 -52.64 -7.05 -20.46
C THR A 6 -51.20 -6.63 -20.70
N SER A 7 -50.86 -5.39 -20.36
CA SER A 7 -49.46 -4.93 -20.27
C SER A 7 -48.79 -5.72 -19.16
N ASN A 8 -47.97 -6.68 -19.54
CA ASN A 8 -46.99 -7.27 -18.66
C ASN A 8 -45.93 -6.19 -18.44
N THR A 9 -46.08 -5.37 -17.43
CA THR A 9 -44.97 -4.65 -16.80
C THR A 9 -44.16 -5.72 -16.10
N SER A 10 -43.12 -6.24 -16.78
CA SER A 10 -42.05 -6.92 -16.08
C SER A 10 -41.51 -5.93 -15.04
N ASP A 11 -41.75 -6.22 -13.75
CA ASP A 11 -41.09 -5.56 -12.65
C ASP A 11 -39.59 -5.76 -12.87
N MET A 12 -38.94 -4.77 -13.49
CA MET A 12 -37.48 -4.76 -13.61
C MET A 12 -36.97 -4.47 -12.21
N SER A 13 -36.64 -5.53 -11.48
CA SER A 13 -35.98 -5.39 -10.17
C SER A 13 -34.71 -4.58 -10.38
N THR A 14 -34.58 -3.48 -9.62
CA THR A 14 -33.36 -2.64 -9.61
C THR A 14 -32.15 -3.50 -9.31
N SER A 15 -31.18 -3.51 -10.20
CA SER A 15 -29.94 -4.26 -10.01
C SER A 15 -29.05 -3.57 -9.01
N ARG A 16 -28.53 -4.32 -8.03
CA ARG A 16 -27.68 -3.80 -6.95
C ARG A 16 -26.39 -4.58 -6.83
N THR A 17 -25.29 -3.84 -6.64
CA THR A 17 -23.95 -4.39 -6.39
C THR A 17 -23.41 -3.85 -5.07
N LEU A 18 -22.93 -4.76 -4.20
CA LEU A 18 -22.12 -4.42 -3.05
C LEU A 18 -20.70 -4.16 -3.53
N HIS A 19 -20.16 -2.95 -3.32
CA HIS A 19 -18.78 -2.62 -3.66
C HIS A 19 -17.92 -2.51 -2.42
N TRP A 20 -16.99 -3.45 -2.27
CA TRP A 20 -16.09 -3.51 -1.14
C TRP A 20 -14.76 -2.82 -1.47
N PHE A 21 -14.55 -1.61 -0.91
CA PHE A 21 -13.27 -0.92 -0.94
C PHE A 21 -12.27 -1.61 0.00
N ARG A 22 -11.07 -1.85 -0.52
CA ARG A 22 -9.94 -2.49 0.20
C ARG A 22 -8.73 -1.55 0.23
N ASN A 23 -7.67 -1.90 -0.53
CA ASN A 23 -6.52 -1.01 -0.75
C ASN A 23 -6.68 -0.18 -2.03
N ASP A 24 -7.86 0.36 -2.21
CA ASP A 24 -8.28 1.20 -3.33
C ASP A 24 -9.18 2.36 -2.87
N LEU A 25 -8.81 3.00 -1.74
CA LEU A 25 -9.59 4.04 -1.06
C LEU A 25 -9.67 5.35 -1.86
N ARG A 26 -10.30 5.28 -3.06
CA ARG A 26 -10.46 6.39 -3.99
C ARG A 26 -11.65 6.17 -4.92
N LEU A 27 -12.19 7.25 -5.50
CA LEU A 27 -13.17 7.21 -6.58
C LEU A 27 -12.51 7.30 -7.97
N ASP A 28 -11.42 8.09 -8.07
CA ASP A 28 -10.69 8.33 -9.32
C ASP A 28 -9.82 7.12 -9.68
N ASP A 29 -9.87 6.72 -10.95
CA ASP A 29 -9.12 5.58 -11.49
C ASP A 29 -9.30 4.29 -10.69
N ASN A 30 -10.55 3.97 -10.33
CA ASN A 30 -10.93 2.75 -9.60
C ASN A 30 -11.70 1.79 -10.52
N PRO A 31 -11.02 0.79 -11.11
CA PRO A 31 -11.67 -0.18 -12.01
C PRO A 31 -12.74 -1.04 -11.31
N ALA A 32 -12.56 -1.37 -10.03
CA ALA A 32 -13.51 -2.18 -9.30
C ALA A 32 -14.81 -1.41 -9.00
N LEU A 33 -14.70 -0.13 -8.68
CA LEU A 33 -15.86 0.75 -8.58
C LEU A 33 -16.54 0.95 -9.95
N ALA A 34 -15.76 1.14 -11.01
CA ALA A 34 -16.31 1.28 -12.37
C ALA A 34 -17.12 0.05 -12.79
N GLU A 35 -16.67 -1.15 -12.41
CA GLU A 35 -17.44 -2.39 -12.63
C GLU A 35 -18.73 -2.40 -11.80
N ALA A 36 -18.72 -1.95 -10.55
CA ALA A 36 -19.92 -1.84 -9.71
C ALA A 36 -20.97 -0.90 -10.31
N LEU A 37 -20.53 0.18 -10.95
CA LEU A 37 -21.39 1.19 -11.56
C LEU A 37 -22.14 0.73 -12.82
N HIS A 38 -21.95 -0.51 -13.27
CA HIS A 38 -22.83 -1.12 -14.30
C HIS A 38 -24.19 -1.53 -13.73
N SER A 39 -24.35 -1.57 -12.40
CA SER A 39 -25.63 -1.77 -11.74
C SER A 39 -26.37 -0.44 -11.54
N ASP A 40 -27.71 -0.51 -11.37
CA ASP A 40 -28.55 0.67 -11.15
C ASP A 40 -28.21 1.37 -9.83
N GLU A 41 -27.85 0.59 -8.80
CA GLU A 41 -27.51 1.07 -7.47
C GLU A 41 -26.27 0.32 -6.93
N VAL A 42 -25.44 1.06 -6.21
CA VAL A 42 -24.24 0.53 -5.54
C VAL A 42 -24.34 0.72 -4.02
N VAL A 43 -23.97 -0.30 -3.27
CA VAL A 43 -23.79 -0.23 -1.82
C VAL A 43 -22.30 -0.21 -1.52
N PRO A 44 -21.69 0.96 -1.28
CA PRO A 44 -20.28 1.07 -0.96
C PRO A 44 -20.00 0.64 0.47
N VAL A 45 -18.97 -0.18 0.70
CA VAL A 45 -18.56 -0.63 2.02
C VAL A 45 -17.06 -0.69 2.18
N VAL A 46 -16.56 -0.29 3.35
CA VAL A 46 -15.23 -0.59 3.87
C VAL A 46 -15.39 -1.55 5.05
N VAL A 47 -14.60 -2.61 5.07
CA VAL A 47 -14.52 -3.51 6.25
C VAL A 47 -13.15 -3.36 6.89
N LEU A 48 -13.13 -2.87 8.12
CA LEU A 48 -11.94 -2.83 8.97
C LEU A 48 -11.76 -4.23 9.56
N ASP A 49 -10.96 -5.05 8.90
CA ASP A 49 -10.74 -6.46 9.25
C ASP A 49 -9.97 -6.57 10.56
N ASP A 50 -10.51 -7.26 11.55
CA ASP A 50 -9.88 -7.44 12.87
C ASP A 50 -8.49 -8.08 12.81
N ARG A 51 -8.21 -8.85 11.75
CA ARG A 51 -6.90 -9.46 11.51
C ARG A 51 -5.79 -8.42 11.30
N LEU A 52 -6.11 -7.19 10.88
CA LEU A 52 -5.16 -6.10 10.75
C LEU A 52 -4.51 -5.72 12.08
N TRP A 53 -5.22 -5.91 13.19
CA TRP A 53 -4.74 -5.59 14.55
C TRP A 53 -4.43 -6.81 15.40
N SER A 54 -4.42 -8.00 14.80
CA SER A 54 -3.96 -9.22 15.48
C SER A 54 -2.44 -9.30 15.51
N GLU A 55 -1.92 -10.07 16.46
CA GLU A 55 -0.50 -10.39 16.51
C GLU A 55 -0.12 -11.41 15.42
N ASP A 56 1.05 -11.21 14.85
CA ASP A 56 1.67 -12.19 13.98
C ASP A 56 2.39 -13.29 14.80
N ARG A 57 2.98 -14.25 14.10
CA ARG A 57 3.75 -15.35 14.74
C ARG A 57 4.97 -14.91 15.54
N TRP A 58 5.39 -13.67 15.43
CA TRP A 58 6.53 -13.10 16.15
C TRP A 58 6.11 -12.30 17.38
N GLY A 59 4.80 -12.10 17.59
CA GLY A 59 4.21 -11.31 18.64
C GLY A 59 4.19 -9.81 18.35
N HIS A 60 4.21 -9.43 17.08
CA HIS A 60 4.00 -8.05 16.66
C HIS A 60 2.56 -7.88 16.18
N VAL A 61 1.85 -6.86 16.66
CA VAL A 61 0.58 -6.44 16.08
C VAL A 61 0.86 -6.00 14.64
N LYS A 62 0.11 -6.54 13.65
CA LYS A 62 0.40 -6.32 12.23
C LYS A 62 0.31 -4.84 11.85
N THR A 63 -0.71 -4.13 12.30
CA THR A 63 -0.91 -2.71 11.98
C THR A 63 -0.63 -1.84 13.19
N GLY A 64 0.45 -1.09 13.14
CA GLY A 64 0.82 -0.14 14.19
C GLY A 64 0.04 1.18 14.12
N PRO A 65 0.20 2.06 15.13
CA PRO A 65 -0.65 3.23 15.33
C PRO A 65 -0.57 4.24 14.17
N PHE A 66 0.57 4.41 13.53
CA PHE A 66 0.72 5.33 12.40
C PHE A 66 -0.10 4.90 11.20
N ARG A 67 -0.05 3.58 10.83
CA ARG A 67 -0.84 3.06 9.73
C ARG A 67 -2.32 3.01 10.07
N THR A 68 -2.69 2.67 11.30
CA THR A 68 -4.08 2.74 11.79
C THR A 68 -4.65 4.13 11.56
N ARG A 69 -3.96 5.19 12.02
CA ARG A 69 -4.37 6.57 11.81
C ARG A 69 -4.54 6.88 10.32
N PHE A 70 -3.54 6.55 9.50
CA PHE A 70 -3.55 6.84 8.07
C PHE A 70 -4.71 6.15 7.33
N VAL A 71 -5.03 4.90 7.69
CA VAL A 71 -6.17 4.16 7.11
C VAL A 71 -7.49 4.81 7.52
N LEU A 72 -7.70 5.14 8.79
CA LEU A 72 -8.93 5.79 9.26
C LEU A 72 -9.13 7.17 8.62
N GLU A 73 -8.09 7.98 8.50
CA GLU A 73 -8.12 9.24 7.76
C GLU A 73 -8.49 9.02 6.29
N SER A 74 -7.97 7.95 5.67
CA SER A 74 -8.27 7.61 4.27
C SER A 74 -9.72 7.17 4.08
N VAL A 75 -10.27 6.42 5.03
CA VAL A 75 -11.69 6.02 5.02
C VAL A 75 -12.60 7.23 5.22
N ALA A 76 -12.21 8.17 6.09
CA ALA A 76 -12.97 9.40 6.30
C ALA A 76 -12.98 10.30 5.04
N ASP A 77 -11.85 10.43 4.34
CA ASP A 77 -11.75 11.16 3.07
C ASP A 77 -12.57 10.48 1.95
N LEU A 78 -12.52 9.15 1.86
CA LEU A 78 -13.35 8.37 0.92
C LEU A 78 -14.84 8.57 1.20
N LYS A 79 -15.25 8.51 2.48
CA LYS A 79 -16.63 8.75 2.90
C LYS A 79 -17.11 10.12 2.43
N ALA A 80 -16.34 11.17 2.70
CA ALA A 80 -16.67 12.52 2.27
C ALA A 80 -16.82 12.61 0.73
N ALA A 81 -15.90 11.99 -0.02
CA ALA A 81 -15.97 11.98 -1.48
C ALA A 81 -17.19 11.21 -2.04
N ILE A 82 -17.62 10.12 -1.37
CA ILE A 82 -18.83 9.38 -1.72
C ILE A 82 -20.08 10.20 -1.40
N GLU A 83 -20.11 10.89 -0.26
CA GLU A 83 -21.22 11.77 0.13
C GLU A 83 -21.34 12.98 -0.79
N ASP A 84 -20.22 13.58 -1.19
CA ASP A 84 -20.18 14.66 -2.19
C ASP A 84 -20.72 14.20 -3.57
N ALA A 85 -20.56 12.92 -3.90
CA ALA A 85 -21.13 12.30 -5.10
C ALA A 85 -22.61 11.85 -4.93
N GLY A 86 -23.24 12.14 -3.78
CA GLY A 86 -24.64 11.81 -3.50
C GLY A 86 -24.86 10.40 -2.96
N GLY A 87 -23.80 9.64 -2.68
CA GLY A 87 -23.87 8.28 -2.13
C GLY A 87 -23.73 8.23 -0.61
N SER A 88 -23.63 7.01 -0.09
CA SER A 88 -23.39 6.70 1.33
C SER A 88 -22.37 5.59 1.48
N LEU A 89 -21.52 5.62 2.52
CA LEU A 89 -20.50 4.62 2.78
C LEU A 89 -20.79 3.84 4.06
N LEU A 90 -20.91 2.53 3.94
CA LEU A 90 -20.91 1.65 5.11
C LEU A 90 -19.46 1.43 5.59
N VAL A 91 -19.26 1.54 6.91
CA VAL A 91 -17.97 1.24 7.54
C VAL A 91 -18.22 0.20 8.64
N LYS A 92 -17.76 -1.01 8.42
CA LYS A 92 -17.96 -2.13 9.32
C LYS A 92 -16.64 -2.60 9.89
N GLN A 93 -16.67 -3.18 11.10
CA GLN A 93 -15.51 -3.81 11.74
C GLN A 93 -15.79 -5.29 11.95
N GLY A 94 -14.80 -6.16 11.68
CA GLY A 94 -14.89 -7.61 11.85
C GLY A 94 -14.41 -8.36 10.60
N ARG A 95 -14.88 -9.59 10.43
CA ARG A 95 -14.46 -10.49 9.33
C ARG A 95 -15.24 -10.21 8.04
N PRO A 96 -14.58 -9.88 6.92
CA PRO A 96 -15.26 -9.63 5.64
C PRO A 96 -16.15 -10.79 5.20
N GLU A 97 -15.70 -12.03 5.38
CA GLU A 97 -16.44 -13.25 5.02
C GLU A 97 -17.73 -13.46 5.85
N GLU A 98 -17.89 -12.76 6.97
CA GLU A 98 -19.11 -12.77 7.79
C GLU A 98 -20.00 -11.56 7.52
N ILE A 99 -19.39 -10.41 7.22
CA ILE A 99 -20.08 -9.11 7.09
C ILE A 99 -20.67 -8.95 5.70
N LEU A 100 -19.87 -9.21 4.65
CA LEU A 100 -20.26 -8.91 3.27
C LEU A 100 -21.50 -9.71 2.80
N PRO A 101 -21.62 -11.04 3.09
CA PRO A 101 -22.83 -11.78 2.73
C PRO A 101 -24.10 -11.24 3.41
N ARG A 102 -24.01 -10.87 4.69
CA ARG A 102 -25.14 -10.26 5.43
C ARG A 102 -25.59 -8.94 4.83
N LEU A 103 -24.64 -8.09 4.43
CA LEU A 103 -24.96 -6.84 3.74
C LEU A 103 -25.57 -7.09 2.36
N MET A 104 -25.16 -8.14 1.63
CA MET A 104 -25.77 -8.51 0.36
C MET A 104 -27.23 -8.92 0.56
N GLU A 105 -27.56 -9.71 1.59
CA GLU A 105 -28.94 -10.06 1.92
C GLU A 105 -29.75 -8.83 2.36
N GLU A 106 -29.19 -8.02 3.28
CA GLU A 106 -29.85 -6.81 3.83
C GLU A 106 -30.25 -5.82 2.73
N TRP A 107 -29.34 -5.60 1.77
CA TRP A 107 -29.54 -4.63 0.69
C TRP A 107 -29.97 -5.26 -0.64
N SER A 108 -30.25 -6.57 -0.64
CA SER A 108 -30.65 -7.33 -1.83
C SER A 108 -29.67 -7.17 -3.00
N CYS A 109 -28.37 -7.21 -2.72
CA CYS A 109 -27.32 -7.15 -3.74
C CYS A 109 -27.13 -8.53 -4.39
N ALA A 110 -27.17 -8.59 -5.72
CA ALA A 110 -26.94 -9.82 -6.48
C ALA A 110 -25.44 -10.13 -6.68
N SER A 111 -24.59 -9.11 -6.60
CA SER A 111 -23.15 -9.24 -6.84
C SER A 111 -22.34 -8.43 -5.84
N LEU A 112 -21.10 -8.89 -5.63
CA LEU A 112 -20.01 -8.21 -4.93
C LEU A 112 -18.93 -7.84 -5.94
N THR A 113 -18.42 -6.61 -5.90
CA THR A 113 -17.20 -6.22 -6.61
C THR A 113 -16.15 -5.75 -5.61
N ALA A 114 -14.88 -6.07 -5.84
CA ALA A 114 -13.76 -5.59 -5.07
C ALA A 114 -12.49 -5.59 -5.92
N GLN A 115 -11.49 -4.81 -5.51
CA GLN A 115 -10.16 -4.88 -6.09
C GLN A 115 -9.49 -6.21 -5.74
N ALA A 116 -8.91 -6.90 -6.74
CA ALA A 116 -8.14 -8.12 -6.56
C ALA A 116 -6.83 -7.85 -5.79
N GLU A 117 -6.46 -8.78 -4.92
CA GLU A 117 -5.18 -8.78 -4.21
C GLU A 117 -4.32 -9.97 -4.63
N HIS A 118 -3.02 -9.97 -4.28
CA HIS A 118 -2.08 -10.91 -4.89
C HIS A 118 -1.18 -11.63 -3.88
N THR A 119 -1.42 -11.46 -2.59
CA THR A 119 -0.62 -12.07 -1.53
C THR A 119 -1.46 -13.06 -0.71
N PRO A 120 -0.83 -14.09 -0.11
CA PRO A 120 -1.55 -15.26 0.40
C PRO A 120 -2.67 -14.94 1.39
N GLU A 121 -2.43 -14.06 2.37
CA GLU A 121 -3.44 -13.73 3.38
C GLU A 121 -4.67 -13.06 2.75
N GLU A 122 -4.46 -12.17 1.80
CA GLU A 122 -5.52 -11.48 1.08
C GLU A 122 -6.28 -12.43 0.13
N LEU A 123 -5.58 -13.36 -0.50
CA LEU A 123 -6.20 -14.40 -1.35
C LEU A 123 -7.01 -15.41 -0.53
N ASP A 124 -6.56 -15.75 0.69
CA ASP A 124 -7.33 -16.58 1.60
C ASP A 124 -8.63 -15.88 2.04
N ILE A 125 -8.59 -14.57 2.29
CA ILE A 125 -9.77 -13.74 2.57
C ILE A 125 -10.70 -13.70 1.36
N GLU A 126 -10.20 -13.44 0.16
CA GLU A 126 -11.01 -13.45 -1.07
C GLU A 126 -11.70 -14.79 -1.28
N SER A 127 -10.99 -15.89 -1.07
CA SER A 127 -11.53 -17.24 -1.20
C SER A 127 -12.62 -17.52 -0.15
N ALA A 128 -12.46 -17.02 1.07
CA ALA A 128 -13.46 -17.15 2.13
C ALA A 128 -14.71 -16.31 1.82
N VAL A 129 -14.53 -15.05 1.40
CA VAL A 129 -15.62 -14.16 0.98
C VAL A 129 -16.37 -14.73 -0.22
N ALA A 130 -15.66 -15.23 -1.24
CA ALA A 130 -16.29 -15.78 -2.44
C ALA A 130 -17.20 -16.97 -2.10
N ARG A 131 -16.76 -17.88 -1.21
CA ARG A 131 -17.60 -18.99 -0.73
C ARG A 131 -18.83 -18.49 0.03
N ALA A 132 -18.65 -17.57 0.97
CA ALA A 132 -19.75 -17.05 1.78
C ALA A 132 -20.77 -16.26 0.94
N VAL A 133 -20.33 -15.51 -0.07
CA VAL A 133 -21.19 -14.84 -1.05
C VAL A 133 -21.98 -15.85 -1.89
N GLN A 134 -21.36 -16.94 -2.31
CA GLN A 134 -22.04 -18.01 -3.05
C GLN A 134 -23.09 -18.72 -2.20
N GLU A 135 -22.87 -18.92 -0.89
CA GLU A 135 -23.82 -19.54 0.04
C GLU A 135 -25.13 -18.74 0.15
N VAL A 136 -25.08 -17.40 0.02
CA VAL A 136 -26.28 -16.54 0.00
C VAL A 136 -26.81 -16.31 -1.43
N GLY A 137 -26.33 -17.06 -2.43
CA GLY A 137 -26.83 -16.99 -3.81
C GLY A 137 -26.27 -15.83 -4.62
N GLY A 138 -25.28 -15.11 -4.11
CA GLY A 138 -24.61 -13.99 -4.80
C GLY A 138 -23.44 -14.44 -5.67
N THR A 139 -22.87 -13.48 -6.39
CA THR A 139 -21.64 -13.64 -7.20
C THR A 139 -20.59 -12.63 -6.75
N SER A 140 -19.29 -12.97 -6.86
CA SER A 140 -18.18 -12.06 -6.57
C SER A 140 -17.29 -11.85 -7.79
N ARG A 141 -16.82 -10.60 -7.98
CA ARG A 141 -15.89 -10.22 -9.04
C ARG A 141 -14.69 -9.49 -8.44
N TRP A 142 -13.50 -10.00 -8.74
CA TRP A 142 -12.23 -9.46 -8.30
C TRP A 142 -11.56 -8.76 -9.48
N ILE A 143 -11.35 -7.45 -9.37
CA ILE A 143 -10.95 -6.58 -10.48
C ILE A 143 -9.53 -6.09 -10.28
N GLU A 144 -8.68 -6.25 -11.30
CA GLU A 144 -7.30 -5.76 -11.28
C GLU A 144 -7.25 -4.21 -11.30
N GLY A 145 -6.47 -3.63 -10.39
CA GLY A 145 -6.39 -2.16 -10.26
C GLY A 145 -5.14 -1.64 -9.55
N HIS A 146 -4.28 -2.54 -9.07
CA HIS A 146 -3.11 -2.20 -8.25
C HIS A 146 -1.89 -1.75 -9.04
N THR A 147 -1.73 -2.23 -10.28
CA THR A 147 -0.48 -2.11 -11.03
C THR A 147 -0.53 -0.99 -12.07
N LEU A 148 0.64 -0.51 -12.46
CA LEU A 148 0.82 0.43 -13.56
C LEU A 148 0.45 -0.24 -14.89
N PHE A 149 1.01 -1.44 -15.13
CA PHE A 149 0.65 -2.30 -16.25
C PHE A 149 -0.40 -3.32 -15.81
N HIS A 150 -1.45 -3.48 -16.60
CA HIS A 150 -2.43 -4.51 -16.32
C HIS A 150 -1.85 -5.90 -16.58
N PRO A 151 -2.13 -6.93 -15.76
CA PRO A 151 -1.59 -8.28 -15.98
C PRO A 151 -1.87 -8.84 -17.37
N ASP A 152 -3.06 -8.60 -17.92
CA ASP A 152 -3.46 -9.07 -19.27
C ASP A 152 -2.71 -8.39 -20.42
N ASP A 153 -2.08 -7.22 -20.16
CA ASP A 153 -1.35 -6.45 -21.16
C ASP A 153 0.15 -6.72 -21.11
N LEU A 154 0.58 -7.67 -20.28
CA LEU A 154 1.98 -8.08 -20.21
C LEU A 154 2.37 -8.85 -21.47
N PRO A 155 3.60 -8.64 -22.01
CA PRO A 155 4.08 -9.34 -23.19
C PRO A 155 4.59 -10.76 -22.88
N MET A 156 4.12 -11.35 -21.76
CA MET A 156 4.46 -12.69 -21.30
C MET A 156 3.47 -13.16 -20.25
N ASP A 157 3.29 -14.47 -20.14
CA ASP A 157 2.52 -15.07 -19.05
C ASP A 157 3.16 -14.81 -17.68
N LEU A 158 2.37 -14.81 -16.62
CA LEU A 158 2.85 -14.58 -15.25
C LEU A 158 3.98 -15.53 -14.85
N ASP A 159 3.88 -16.81 -15.20
CA ASP A 159 4.91 -17.81 -14.92
C ASP A 159 6.23 -17.56 -15.67
N ALA A 160 6.16 -16.84 -16.81
CA ALA A 160 7.31 -16.50 -17.63
C ALA A 160 7.93 -15.14 -17.28
N ILE A 161 7.46 -14.45 -16.24
CA ILE A 161 8.05 -13.20 -15.77
C ILE A 161 9.52 -13.42 -15.41
N PRO A 162 10.45 -12.62 -15.95
CA PRO A 162 11.88 -12.74 -15.66
C PRO A 162 12.18 -12.57 -14.16
N ASP A 163 13.08 -13.40 -13.63
CA ASP A 163 13.55 -13.29 -12.25
C ASP A 163 14.47 -12.09 -12.02
N ILE A 164 14.88 -11.40 -13.08
CA ILE A 164 15.73 -10.20 -13.02
C ILE A 164 14.93 -8.99 -13.49
N PHE A 165 14.79 -8.00 -12.62
CA PHE A 165 14.03 -6.77 -12.89
C PHE A 165 14.38 -6.08 -14.21
N THR A 166 15.67 -5.95 -14.55
CA THR A 166 16.09 -5.28 -15.79
C THR A 166 15.57 -5.98 -17.05
N GLN A 167 15.43 -7.31 -17.02
CA GLN A 167 14.88 -8.08 -18.13
C GLN A 167 13.35 -7.88 -18.21
N PHE A 168 12.65 -7.90 -17.09
CA PHE A 168 11.22 -7.60 -17.00
C PHE A 168 10.95 -6.19 -17.52
N ARG A 169 11.59 -5.17 -16.92
CA ARG A 169 11.42 -3.77 -17.30
C ARG A 169 11.56 -3.52 -18.79
N LYS A 170 12.66 -4.00 -19.41
CA LYS A 170 12.90 -3.82 -20.85
C LYS A 170 11.81 -4.40 -21.73
N LYS A 171 11.17 -5.48 -21.29
CA LYS A 171 10.07 -6.11 -22.04
C LYS A 171 8.79 -5.28 -21.91
N VAL A 172 8.39 -4.90 -20.69
CA VAL A 172 7.16 -4.14 -20.48
C VAL A 172 7.26 -2.73 -21.06
N GLU A 173 8.39 -2.03 -20.92
CA GLU A 173 8.61 -0.72 -21.55
C GLU A 173 8.52 -0.74 -23.08
N LYS A 174 8.82 -1.88 -23.71
CA LYS A 174 8.81 -2.02 -25.16
C LYS A 174 7.46 -2.47 -25.72
N HIS A 175 6.70 -3.24 -24.97
CA HIS A 175 5.58 -4.02 -25.49
C HIS A 175 4.27 -3.88 -24.72
N SER A 176 4.26 -3.17 -23.58
CA SER A 176 3.05 -2.91 -22.81
C SER A 176 2.74 -1.43 -22.79
N GLU A 177 1.46 -1.10 -22.75
CA GLU A 177 0.96 0.26 -22.60
C GLU A 177 0.29 0.44 -21.23
N VAL A 178 0.36 1.64 -20.70
CA VAL A 178 -0.37 2.00 -19.49
C VAL A 178 -1.78 2.36 -19.90
N ARG A 179 -2.77 1.62 -19.37
CA ARG A 179 -4.20 1.91 -19.63
C ARG A 179 -4.56 3.31 -19.18
N GLU A 180 -5.47 3.97 -19.88
CA GLU A 180 -6.01 5.27 -19.49
C GLU A 180 -6.66 5.23 -18.11
N CYS A 181 -6.59 6.35 -17.40
CA CYS A 181 -7.23 6.48 -16.10
C CYS A 181 -8.75 6.62 -16.25
N ILE A 182 -9.49 5.93 -15.41
CA ILE A 182 -10.94 6.00 -15.33
C ILE A 182 -11.32 7.25 -14.52
N ALA A 183 -12.19 8.10 -15.07
CA ALA A 183 -12.66 9.27 -14.34
C ALA A 183 -13.49 8.87 -13.12
N ALA A 184 -13.41 9.65 -12.05
CA ALA A 184 -14.30 9.49 -10.90
C ALA A 184 -15.78 9.67 -11.34
N PRO A 185 -16.73 8.91 -10.79
CA PRO A 185 -18.14 9.13 -11.05
C PRO A 185 -18.57 10.52 -10.58
N SER A 186 -19.39 11.19 -11.39
CA SER A 186 -19.97 12.49 -11.02
C SER A 186 -21.14 12.36 -10.05
N ALA A 187 -21.77 11.19 -9.98
CA ALA A 187 -22.84 10.84 -9.06
C ALA A 187 -22.78 9.35 -8.72
N LEU A 188 -23.21 9.02 -7.50
CA LEU A 188 -23.27 7.65 -7.01
C LEU A 188 -24.69 7.34 -6.56
N SER A 189 -25.38 6.44 -7.28
CA SER A 189 -26.71 5.99 -6.94
C SER A 189 -26.63 4.89 -5.89
N CYS A 190 -27.20 5.13 -4.72
CA CYS A 190 -27.29 4.17 -3.63
C CYS A 190 -28.76 3.84 -3.34
N PRO A 191 -29.07 2.67 -2.75
CA PRO A 191 -30.44 2.34 -2.35
C PRO A 191 -31.06 3.36 -1.40
N ASP A 192 -32.35 3.58 -1.55
CA ASP A 192 -33.10 4.43 -0.63
C ASP A 192 -32.95 3.94 0.83
N GLY A 193 -32.70 4.88 1.74
CA GLY A 193 -32.52 4.59 3.14
C GLY A 193 -31.09 4.14 3.53
N LEU A 194 -30.18 3.96 2.58
CA LEU A 194 -28.76 3.76 2.91
C LEU A 194 -28.19 5.05 3.51
N THR A 195 -27.61 4.93 4.69
CA THR A 195 -26.95 6.05 5.38
C THR A 195 -25.52 5.69 5.71
N SER A 196 -24.63 6.67 5.64
CA SER A 196 -23.21 6.45 5.98
C SER A 196 -23.03 6.12 7.44
N ASP A 197 -22.19 5.10 7.71
CA ASP A 197 -21.74 4.82 9.07
C ASP A 197 -20.73 5.88 9.56
N VAL A 198 -20.54 5.91 10.87
CA VAL A 198 -19.49 6.71 11.51
C VAL A 198 -18.17 5.95 11.38
N VAL A 199 -17.11 6.62 10.94
CA VAL A 199 -15.76 6.06 10.94
C VAL A 199 -15.30 5.95 12.40
N PRO A 200 -14.80 4.78 12.87
CA PRO A 200 -14.28 4.64 14.22
C PRO A 200 -13.18 5.65 14.52
N THR A 201 -13.09 6.09 15.77
CA THR A 201 -12.01 6.97 16.20
C THR A 201 -10.70 6.20 16.29
N LEU A 202 -9.57 6.90 16.11
CA LEU A 202 -8.24 6.31 16.29
C LEU A 202 -8.08 5.70 17.69
N GLU A 203 -8.60 6.38 18.72
CA GLU A 203 -8.51 5.93 20.10
C GLU A 203 -9.25 4.61 20.32
N ASP A 204 -10.48 4.47 19.79
CA ASP A 204 -11.25 3.23 19.92
C ASP A 204 -10.50 2.03 19.34
N VAL A 205 -9.93 2.18 18.14
CA VAL A 205 -9.20 1.10 17.47
C VAL A 205 -7.89 0.76 18.19
N LEU A 206 -7.14 1.77 18.66
CA LEU A 206 -5.89 1.54 19.38
C LEU A 206 -6.12 0.89 20.75
N VAL A 207 -7.15 1.31 21.49
CA VAL A 207 -7.52 0.68 22.78
C VAL A 207 -7.87 -0.79 22.57
N GLN A 208 -8.69 -1.12 21.57
CA GLN A 208 -9.05 -2.52 21.26
C GLN A 208 -7.82 -3.39 20.91
N SER A 209 -6.81 -2.83 20.28
CA SER A 209 -5.58 -3.53 19.89
C SER A 209 -4.45 -3.43 20.92
N GLY A 210 -4.71 -2.83 22.10
CA GLY A 210 -3.72 -2.65 23.16
C GLY A 210 -2.56 -1.73 22.79
N GLN A 211 -2.78 -0.80 21.86
CA GLN A 211 -1.78 0.12 21.33
C GLN A 211 -2.02 1.56 21.80
N THR A 212 -1.01 2.38 21.71
CA THR A 212 -1.10 3.82 21.96
C THR A 212 -0.40 4.58 20.84
N MET A 213 -0.95 5.76 20.49
CA MET A 213 -0.29 6.63 19.50
C MET A 213 0.92 7.30 20.12
N PRO A 214 2.13 7.16 19.53
CA PRO A 214 3.29 7.95 19.96
C PRO A 214 3.00 9.45 19.83
N PRO A 215 3.60 10.29 20.68
CA PRO A 215 3.55 11.74 20.52
C PRO A 215 3.99 12.18 19.14
N ALA A 216 3.37 13.23 18.61
CA ALA A 216 3.77 13.81 17.32
C ALA A 216 5.24 14.25 17.37
N ASP A 217 5.99 13.92 16.33
CA ASP A 217 7.42 14.26 16.21
C ASP A 217 7.62 15.19 15.01
N SER A 218 8.00 16.43 15.28
CA SER A 218 8.19 17.47 14.25
C SER A 218 9.41 17.23 13.35
N ARG A 219 10.29 16.28 13.70
CA ARG A 219 11.46 15.90 12.89
C ARG A 219 11.09 15.05 11.69
N GLY A 220 9.88 14.51 11.65
CA GLY A 220 9.38 13.72 10.53
C GLY A 220 9.45 14.48 9.20
N VAL A 221 9.78 13.78 8.14
CA VAL A 221 9.97 14.37 6.79
C VAL A 221 8.71 14.97 6.19
N LEU A 222 7.54 14.50 6.60
CA LEU A 222 6.21 14.97 6.16
C LEU A 222 5.18 14.54 7.22
N PRO A 223 4.20 15.40 7.55
CA PRO A 223 3.05 14.98 8.33
C PRO A 223 2.08 14.21 7.43
N PHE A 224 2.38 12.91 7.20
CA PHE A 224 1.53 12.08 6.37
C PHE A 224 0.11 12.02 6.90
N LYS A 225 -0.83 12.39 6.04
CA LYS A 225 -2.26 12.35 6.30
C LYS A 225 -2.94 11.49 5.25
N GLY A 226 -3.85 10.62 5.67
CA GLY A 226 -4.56 9.71 4.78
C GLY A 226 -5.53 10.43 3.85
N GLY A 227 -5.91 9.76 2.76
CA GLY A 227 -6.95 10.21 1.84
C GLY A 227 -6.47 10.53 0.43
N ALA A 228 -7.38 10.38 -0.52
CA ALA A 228 -7.15 10.68 -1.93
C ALA A 228 -6.97 12.19 -2.17
N SER A 229 -7.61 13.04 -1.37
CA SER A 229 -7.45 14.49 -1.40
C SER A 229 -6.01 14.91 -1.06
N GLU A 230 -5.43 14.33 -0.01
CA GLU A 230 -4.05 14.57 0.42
C GLU A 230 -3.03 14.00 -0.58
N ALA A 231 -3.32 12.84 -1.18
CA ALA A 231 -2.51 12.28 -2.27
C ALA A 231 -2.44 13.24 -3.46
N ARG A 232 -3.59 13.81 -3.88
CA ARG A 232 -3.66 14.81 -4.97
C ARG A 232 -2.96 16.12 -4.58
N ALA A 233 -3.11 16.58 -3.34
CA ALA A 233 -2.40 17.75 -2.84
C ALA A 233 -0.89 17.55 -2.88
N ARG A 234 -0.40 16.37 -2.44
CA ARG A 234 1.02 16.01 -2.53
C ARG A 234 1.51 15.95 -3.96
N LEU A 235 0.75 15.36 -4.89
CA LEU A 235 1.09 15.29 -6.30
C LEU A 235 1.20 16.70 -6.90
N LYS A 236 0.18 17.55 -6.66
CA LYS A 236 0.17 18.95 -7.11
C LYS A 236 1.41 19.69 -6.60
N HIS A 237 1.69 19.59 -5.30
CA HIS A 237 2.86 20.24 -4.68
C HIS A 237 4.16 19.77 -5.34
N TYR A 238 4.39 18.47 -5.45
CA TYR A 238 5.67 17.91 -5.89
C TYR A 238 5.91 18.10 -7.39
N PHE A 239 4.86 18.00 -8.22
CA PHE A 239 4.97 18.13 -9.68
C PHE A 239 4.84 19.59 -10.13
N TRP A 240 3.81 20.27 -9.70
CA TRP A 240 3.39 21.53 -10.31
C TRP A 240 3.85 22.76 -9.53
N ASP A 241 3.72 22.76 -8.20
CA ASP A 241 4.05 23.95 -7.41
C ASP A 241 5.57 24.08 -7.24
N THR A 242 6.28 22.99 -6.92
CA THR A 242 7.72 22.99 -6.65
C THR A 242 8.57 22.43 -7.78
N LYS A 243 7.97 21.77 -8.78
CA LYS A 243 8.62 21.12 -9.92
C LYS A 243 9.75 20.15 -9.52
N LYS A 244 9.65 19.53 -8.33
CA LYS A 244 10.66 18.62 -7.80
C LYS A 244 10.78 17.32 -8.60
N LEU A 245 9.78 16.99 -9.41
CA LEU A 245 9.85 15.87 -10.35
C LEU A 245 11.04 16.01 -11.31
N ALA A 246 11.34 17.23 -11.78
CA ALA A 246 12.45 17.51 -12.70
C ALA A 246 13.84 17.14 -12.15
N VAL A 247 13.98 16.99 -10.83
CA VAL A 247 15.25 16.64 -10.17
C VAL A 247 15.19 15.34 -9.36
N TYR A 248 14.07 14.61 -9.43
CA TYR A 248 13.79 13.43 -8.62
C TYR A 248 14.94 12.40 -8.60
N LYS A 249 15.47 12.02 -9.74
CA LYS A 249 16.59 11.05 -9.83
C LYS A 249 17.81 11.46 -9.01
N LYS A 250 18.08 12.76 -8.94
CA LYS A 250 19.24 13.32 -8.24
C LYS A 250 19.01 13.41 -6.71
N THR A 251 17.77 13.65 -6.29
CA THR A 251 17.43 13.95 -4.89
C THR A 251 16.86 12.77 -4.12
N ARG A 252 16.27 11.77 -4.78
CA ARG A 252 15.47 10.70 -4.18
C ARG A 252 16.16 9.87 -3.08
N ASN A 253 17.47 9.91 -3.00
CA ASN A 253 18.23 9.23 -1.95
C ASN A 253 18.49 10.11 -0.72
N GLY A 254 17.93 11.31 -0.65
CA GLY A 254 18.00 12.19 0.50
C GLY A 254 17.36 11.58 1.74
N LEU A 255 17.67 12.17 2.91
CA LEU A 255 17.21 11.69 4.20
C LEU A 255 16.46 12.77 4.99
N VAL A 256 16.70 14.05 4.71
CA VAL A 256 16.14 15.19 5.44
C VAL A 256 15.25 16.04 4.52
N GLY A 257 14.11 16.47 5.04
CA GLY A 257 13.17 17.35 4.36
C GLY A 257 12.08 16.64 3.56
N ALA A 258 11.04 17.40 3.20
CA ALA A 258 9.83 16.86 2.58
C ALA A 258 10.04 16.44 1.12
N ASP A 259 10.89 17.16 0.37
CA ASP A 259 10.89 17.14 -1.10
C ASP A 259 12.10 16.47 -1.75
N TYR A 260 12.91 15.73 -1.00
CA TYR A 260 13.98 14.94 -1.60
C TYR A 260 13.45 13.79 -2.47
N SER A 261 12.23 13.31 -2.20
CA SER A 261 11.54 12.30 -3.01
C SER A 261 10.04 12.59 -3.07
N SER A 262 9.33 11.89 -3.96
CA SER A 262 7.88 12.06 -4.15
C SER A 262 7.05 11.68 -2.93
N LYS A 263 7.46 10.66 -2.17
CA LYS A 263 6.80 10.12 -0.97
C LYS A 263 5.36 9.65 -1.18
N PHE A 264 5.04 9.12 -2.39
CA PHE A 264 3.70 8.62 -2.70
C PHE A 264 3.37 7.26 -2.08
N SER A 265 4.37 6.56 -1.52
CA SER A 265 4.20 5.18 -1.06
C SER A 265 3.04 4.95 -0.08
N PRO A 266 2.70 5.83 0.88
CA PRO A 266 1.56 5.62 1.76
C PRO A 266 0.22 5.61 1.03
N TRP A 267 0.04 6.56 0.14
CA TRP A 267 -1.19 6.67 -0.66
C TRP A 267 -1.29 5.59 -1.74
N LEU A 268 -0.16 5.11 -2.27
CA LEU A 268 -0.13 3.96 -3.18
C LEU A 268 -0.44 2.64 -2.46
N ALA A 269 0.00 2.49 -1.20
CA ALA A 269 -0.24 1.28 -0.41
C ALA A 269 -1.71 1.15 -0.02
N SER A 270 -2.35 2.24 0.41
CA SER A 270 -3.78 2.29 0.75
C SER A 270 -4.69 2.50 -0.47
N GLY A 271 -4.10 2.70 -1.65
CA GLY A 271 -4.82 2.93 -2.89
C GLY A 271 -5.57 4.25 -2.97
N CYS A 272 -5.20 5.25 -2.17
CA CYS A 272 -5.72 6.63 -2.28
C CYS A 272 -5.33 7.32 -3.60
N ILE A 273 -4.29 6.83 -4.26
CA ILE A 273 -3.90 7.21 -5.63
C ILE A 273 -3.43 5.97 -6.38
N SER A 274 -3.75 5.88 -7.66
CA SER A 274 -3.29 4.79 -8.52
C SER A 274 -1.90 5.07 -9.11
N PRO A 275 -1.12 4.03 -9.44
CA PRO A 275 0.13 4.21 -10.16
C PRO A 275 -0.09 4.78 -11.58
N ARG A 276 -1.23 4.48 -12.23
CA ARG A 276 -1.59 5.01 -13.54
C ARG A 276 -1.84 6.51 -13.49
N ARG A 277 -2.53 7.01 -12.44
CA ARG A 277 -2.74 8.46 -12.24
C ARG A 277 -1.41 9.18 -12.05
N ILE A 278 -0.47 8.61 -11.29
CA ILE A 278 0.86 9.20 -11.14
C ILE A 278 1.59 9.23 -12.48
N ALA A 279 1.58 8.13 -13.24
CA ALA A 279 2.23 8.08 -14.55
C ALA A 279 1.60 9.06 -15.56
N SER A 280 0.28 9.16 -15.60
CA SER A 280 -0.45 10.12 -16.43
C SER A 280 -0.03 11.56 -16.11
N GLU A 281 0.13 11.90 -14.83
CA GLU A 281 0.60 13.23 -14.42
C GLU A 281 2.10 13.44 -14.70
N VAL A 282 2.93 12.39 -14.71
CA VAL A 282 4.32 12.47 -15.19
C VAL A 282 4.34 12.84 -16.68
N TYR A 283 3.57 12.13 -17.52
CA TYR A 283 3.50 12.43 -18.96
C TYR A 283 2.98 13.84 -19.22
N ARG A 284 1.93 14.25 -18.48
CA ARG A 284 1.44 15.63 -18.55
C ARG A 284 2.49 16.67 -18.13
N PHE A 285 3.32 16.35 -17.13
CA PHE A 285 4.45 17.21 -16.75
C PHE A 285 5.51 17.28 -17.83
N GLU A 286 5.82 16.16 -18.48
CA GLU A 286 6.78 16.10 -19.60
C GLU A 286 6.33 16.97 -20.78
N ASP A 287 5.06 16.92 -21.12
CA ASP A 287 4.49 17.74 -22.21
C ASP A 287 4.46 19.24 -21.91
N ASN A 288 4.27 19.64 -20.66
CA ASN A 288 4.02 21.04 -20.30
C ASN A 288 5.20 21.75 -19.63
N VAL A 289 6.19 20.99 -19.10
CA VAL A 289 7.32 21.56 -18.36
C VAL A 289 8.64 21.07 -18.96
N GLU A 290 8.99 19.81 -18.72
CA GLU A 290 10.19 19.20 -19.30
C GLU A 290 10.17 17.65 -19.15
N ALA A 291 10.68 16.96 -20.17
CA ALA A 291 10.98 15.54 -20.13
C ALA A 291 12.49 15.34 -19.87
N ASN A 292 12.83 14.56 -18.85
CA ASN A 292 14.22 14.26 -18.53
C ASN A 292 14.39 12.92 -17.80
N ASP A 293 15.64 12.58 -17.47
CA ASP A 293 15.96 11.37 -16.70
C ASP A 293 15.22 11.26 -15.37
N SER A 294 14.83 12.36 -14.74
CA SER A 294 14.16 12.34 -13.44
C SER A 294 12.68 12.02 -13.57
N THR A 295 12.01 12.56 -14.59
CA THR A 295 10.61 12.26 -14.87
C THR A 295 10.45 10.77 -15.19
N TYR A 296 11.27 10.27 -16.12
CA TYR A 296 11.34 8.82 -16.41
C TYR A 296 11.63 7.98 -15.14
N TRP A 297 12.53 8.46 -14.26
CA TRP A 297 12.92 7.67 -13.08
C TRP A 297 11.80 7.44 -12.09
N LEU A 298 10.80 8.32 -12.02
CA LEU A 298 9.64 8.09 -11.19
C LEU A 298 8.78 6.94 -11.75
N VAL A 299 8.57 6.89 -13.06
CA VAL A 299 7.87 5.77 -13.70
C VAL A 299 8.66 4.46 -13.50
N PHE A 300 9.99 4.52 -13.61
CA PHE A 300 10.87 3.39 -13.32
C PHE A 300 10.66 2.80 -11.91
N GLU A 301 10.44 3.64 -10.89
CA GLU A 301 10.15 3.15 -9.52
C GLU A 301 8.73 2.56 -9.41
N LEU A 302 7.76 3.06 -10.19
CA LEU A 302 6.43 2.41 -10.29
C LEU A 302 6.52 1.03 -10.93
N ILE A 303 7.41 0.85 -11.94
CA ILE A 303 7.65 -0.48 -12.54
C ILE A 303 8.31 -1.44 -11.52
N TRP A 304 9.16 -0.94 -10.60
CA TRP A 304 9.67 -1.77 -9.51
C TRP A 304 8.57 -2.26 -8.57
N ARG A 305 7.60 -1.39 -8.25
CA ARG A 305 6.43 -1.75 -7.44
C ARG A 305 5.60 -2.84 -8.12
N ASP A 306 5.34 -2.69 -9.41
CA ASP A 306 4.66 -3.70 -10.22
C ASP A 306 5.41 -5.01 -10.23
N TYR A 307 6.72 -4.96 -10.46
CA TYR A 307 7.57 -6.16 -10.50
C TYR A 307 7.46 -6.99 -9.23
N PHE A 308 7.51 -6.39 -8.05
CA PHE A 308 7.34 -7.13 -6.80
C PHE A 308 5.94 -7.75 -6.69
N ARG A 309 4.91 -7.09 -7.18
CA ARG A 309 3.55 -7.62 -7.20
C ARG A 309 3.41 -8.78 -8.18
N PHE A 310 3.95 -8.67 -9.37
CA PHE A 310 4.01 -9.78 -10.33
C PHE A 310 4.86 -10.96 -9.86
N ILE A 311 5.93 -10.71 -9.12
CA ILE A 311 6.70 -11.76 -8.46
C ILE A 311 5.87 -12.43 -7.35
N ALA A 312 5.03 -11.69 -6.62
CA ALA A 312 4.10 -12.30 -5.67
C ALA A 312 3.05 -13.17 -6.38
N MET A 313 2.48 -12.71 -7.49
CA MET A 313 1.57 -13.51 -8.32
C MET A 313 2.23 -14.80 -8.84
N LYS A 314 3.47 -14.70 -9.35
CA LYS A 314 4.24 -15.83 -9.90
C LYS A 314 4.59 -16.89 -8.85
N PHE A 315 5.01 -16.48 -7.67
CA PHE A 315 5.60 -17.38 -6.67
C PHE A 315 4.70 -17.63 -5.46
N GLY A 316 3.60 -16.88 -5.32
CA GLY A 316 2.63 -17.04 -4.24
C GLY A 316 3.28 -16.99 -2.85
N SER A 317 2.91 -17.91 -1.98
CA SER A 317 3.41 -17.99 -0.59
C SER A 317 4.92 -18.16 -0.46
N ARG A 318 5.61 -18.60 -1.51
CA ARG A 318 7.06 -18.86 -1.45
C ARG A 318 7.87 -17.61 -1.07
N ILE A 319 7.45 -16.41 -1.50
CA ILE A 319 8.17 -15.16 -1.20
C ILE A 319 8.18 -14.83 0.30
N PHE A 320 7.30 -15.43 1.10
CA PHE A 320 7.22 -15.26 2.56
C PHE A 320 7.97 -16.35 3.32
N HIS A 321 8.48 -17.37 2.65
CA HIS A 321 9.25 -18.44 3.27
C HIS A 321 10.71 -18.02 3.46
N ARG A 322 11.35 -18.57 4.49
CA ARG A 322 12.74 -18.24 4.83
C ARG A 322 13.71 -18.31 3.66
N LYS A 323 13.61 -19.38 2.86
CA LYS A 323 14.46 -19.60 1.68
C LYS A 323 13.94 -18.88 0.43
N ALA A 324 12.72 -18.37 0.48
CA ALA A 324 12.03 -17.69 -0.63
C ALA A 324 12.31 -18.34 -2.01
N LEU A 325 13.07 -17.66 -2.87
CA LEU A 325 13.33 -18.10 -4.26
C LEU A 325 14.69 -18.80 -4.43
N LYS A 326 15.60 -18.67 -3.47
CA LYS A 326 16.97 -19.20 -3.53
C LYS A 326 17.38 -19.84 -2.21
N PRO A 327 18.31 -20.82 -2.25
CA PRO A 327 18.93 -21.32 -1.02
C PRO A 327 19.57 -20.20 -0.21
N GLU A 328 19.36 -20.20 1.09
CA GLU A 328 19.98 -19.24 2.00
C GLU A 328 21.47 -19.52 2.15
N SER A 329 22.30 -18.50 2.02
CA SER A 329 23.76 -18.63 2.08
C SER A 329 24.32 -18.81 3.51
N ALA A 330 23.54 -18.45 4.54
CA ALA A 330 23.93 -18.56 5.94
C ALA A 330 22.72 -18.93 6.81
N ASN A 331 22.96 -19.71 7.85
CA ASN A 331 21.95 -20.02 8.86
C ASN A 331 21.79 -18.77 9.77
N ARG A 332 20.64 -18.11 9.68
CA ARG A 332 20.30 -16.91 10.46
C ARG A 332 19.37 -17.29 11.60
N GLY A 333 19.60 -16.69 12.75
CA GLY A 333 18.84 -16.94 13.96
C GLY A 333 17.80 -15.85 14.28
N THR A 334 17.29 -15.92 15.50
CA THR A 334 16.32 -14.96 16.04
C THR A 334 16.83 -14.38 17.38
N GLN A 335 18.08 -13.93 17.41
CA GLN A 335 18.74 -13.41 18.62
C GLN A 335 17.96 -12.20 19.15
N ARG A 336 17.07 -12.44 20.12
CA ARG A 336 16.16 -11.43 20.68
C ARG A 336 16.86 -10.16 21.19
N PRO A 337 17.94 -10.22 21.99
CA PRO A 337 18.59 -9.00 22.47
C PRO A 337 19.14 -8.11 21.34
N ALA A 338 19.73 -8.71 20.30
CA ALA A 338 20.25 -7.97 19.15
C ALA A 338 19.12 -7.38 18.28
N PHE A 339 18.01 -8.12 18.16
CA PHE A 339 16.82 -7.65 17.45
C PHE A 339 16.17 -6.47 18.19
N GLU A 340 15.98 -6.54 19.49
CA GLU A 340 15.43 -5.43 20.29
C GLU A 340 16.34 -4.18 20.21
N ALA A 341 17.65 -4.35 20.30
CA ALA A 341 18.58 -3.25 20.11
C ALA A 341 18.47 -2.60 18.71
N TRP A 342 18.21 -3.41 17.68
CA TRP A 342 18.00 -2.91 16.32
C TRP A 342 16.66 -2.16 16.20
N LYS A 343 15.57 -2.72 16.73
CA LYS A 343 14.25 -2.07 16.75
C LYS A 343 14.29 -0.68 17.41
N GLU A 344 14.98 -0.58 18.53
CA GLU A 344 15.06 0.63 19.36
C GLU A 344 16.14 1.62 18.90
N GLY A 345 16.87 1.30 17.84
CA GLY A 345 17.97 2.15 17.37
C GLY A 345 19.10 2.28 18.40
N ARG A 346 19.47 1.18 19.05
CA ARG A 346 20.52 1.07 20.08
C ARG A 346 21.65 0.10 19.69
N THR A 347 21.89 -0.04 18.38
CA THR A 347 23.00 -0.84 17.85
C THR A 347 24.33 -0.08 17.96
N LYS A 348 25.40 -0.71 17.48
CA LYS A 348 26.74 -0.05 17.40
C LYS A 348 26.85 0.91 16.20
N ASP A 349 25.86 0.93 15.29
CA ASP A 349 25.88 1.73 14.07
C ASP A 349 24.95 2.94 14.19
N ALA A 350 25.51 4.13 14.21
CA ALA A 350 24.77 5.37 14.41
C ALA A 350 23.80 5.67 13.27
N PHE A 351 24.16 5.33 12.02
CA PHE A 351 23.31 5.55 10.86
C PHE A 351 22.09 4.62 10.86
N VAL A 352 22.28 3.34 11.22
CA VAL A 352 21.19 2.38 11.44
C VAL A 352 20.26 2.86 12.56
N ASN A 353 20.85 3.32 13.68
CA ASN A 353 20.09 3.80 14.82
C ASN A 353 19.21 5.01 14.48
N ALA A 354 19.75 5.98 13.74
CA ALA A 354 18.99 7.15 13.28
C ALA A 354 17.75 6.74 12.44
N ASN A 355 17.95 5.83 11.49
CA ASN A 355 16.85 5.35 10.63
C ASN A 355 15.79 4.57 11.44
N MET A 356 16.19 3.74 12.39
CA MET A 356 15.24 2.99 13.22
C MET A 356 14.45 3.89 14.18
N ARG A 357 15.06 4.96 14.67
CA ARG A 357 14.35 5.96 15.49
C ARG A 357 13.37 6.78 14.68
N GLU A 358 13.73 7.20 13.45
CA GLU A 358 12.79 7.84 12.52
C GLU A 358 11.57 6.93 12.31
N LEU A 359 11.79 5.65 12.00
CA LEU A 359 10.70 4.70 11.80
C LEU A 359 9.78 4.60 13.02
N ALA A 360 10.37 4.43 14.21
CA ALA A 360 9.62 4.26 15.46
C ALA A 360 8.80 5.51 15.85
N ARG A 361 9.23 6.70 15.44
CA ARG A 361 8.60 7.99 15.80
C ARG A 361 7.63 8.51 14.75
N THR A 362 7.73 8.06 13.50
CA THR A 362 6.97 8.63 12.39
C THR A 362 6.18 7.62 11.56
N GLY A 363 6.48 6.32 11.71
CA GLY A 363 5.94 5.28 10.82
C GLY A 363 6.53 5.32 9.41
N PHE A 364 7.54 6.16 9.15
CA PHE A 364 8.16 6.32 7.84
C PHE A 364 9.70 6.18 7.93
N MET A 365 10.30 5.76 6.86
CA MET A 365 11.74 5.70 6.65
C MET A 365 12.04 5.84 5.17
N SER A 366 13.10 6.57 4.82
CA SER A 366 13.54 6.69 3.42
C SER A 366 13.86 5.32 2.82
N ASN A 367 13.71 5.16 1.49
CA ASN A 367 14.10 3.92 0.81
C ASN A 367 15.58 3.56 1.07
N ARG A 368 16.43 4.57 1.13
CA ARG A 368 17.86 4.37 1.45
C ARG A 368 18.07 3.84 2.86
N GLY A 369 17.34 4.39 3.82
CA GLY A 369 17.34 3.89 5.20
C GLY A 369 16.92 2.43 5.28
N ARG A 370 15.78 2.07 4.67
CA ARG A 370 15.24 0.70 4.66
C ARG A 370 16.27 -0.32 4.18
N GLN A 371 16.97 -0.03 3.07
CA GLN A 371 18.00 -0.91 2.53
C GLN A 371 19.17 -1.11 3.52
N ASN A 372 19.60 -0.06 4.18
CA ASN A 372 20.72 -0.12 5.13
C ASN A 372 20.36 -0.88 6.41
N VAL A 373 19.21 -0.57 7.02
CA VAL A 373 18.82 -1.24 8.28
C VAL A 373 18.46 -2.71 8.05
N ALA A 374 17.87 -3.05 6.89
CA ALA A 374 17.60 -4.44 6.51
C ALA A 374 18.90 -5.22 6.26
N SER A 375 19.85 -4.62 5.51
CA SER A 375 21.17 -5.23 5.30
C SER A 375 21.90 -5.47 6.61
N TYR A 376 21.89 -4.51 7.51
CA TYR A 376 22.52 -4.62 8.82
C TYR A 376 21.91 -5.73 9.67
N LEU A 377 20.56 -5.80 9.73
CA LEU A 377 19.86 -6.89 10.42
C LEU A 377 20.30 -8.26 9.92
N VAL A 378 20.28 -8.42 8.60
CA VAL A 378 20.48 -9.71 7.93
C VAL A 378 21.96 -10.14 7.93
N HIS A 379 22.87 -9.23 7.62
CA HIS A 379 24.27 -9.57 7.32
C HIS A 379 25.23 -9.25 8.45
N ASP A 380 24.95 -8.25 9.30
CA ASP A 380 25.81 -7.89 10.44
C ASP A 380 25.33 -8.56 11.73
N LEU A 381 24.02 -8.57 11.97
CA LEU A 381 23.44 -9.22 13.15
C LEU A 381 23.12 -10.71 12.93
N GLY A 382 23.09 -11.19 11.67
CA GLY A 382 22.80 -12.59 11.36
C GLY A 382 21.37 -13.01 11.72
N ILE A 383 20.40 -12.08 11.66
CA ILE A 383 19.00 -12.32 12.05
C ILE A 383 18.17 -12.68 10.83
N ASP A 384 17.18 -13.56 11.04
CA ASP A 384 16.20 -13.96 10.03
C ASP A 384 15.45 -12.72 9.52
N TRP A 385 15.51 -12.50 8.21
CA TRP A 385 14.91 -11.35 7.55
C TRP A 385 13.41 -11.21 7.80
N ARG A 386 12.69 -12.33 8.03
CA ARG A 386 11.24 -12.31 8.27
C ARG A 386 10.86 -11.62 9.57
N LEU A 387 11.74 -11.65 10.57
CA LEU A 387 11.54 -10.94 11.82
C LEU A 387 11.61 -9.41 11.60
N GLY A 388 12.56 -8.95 10.75
CA GLY A 388 12.64 -7.56 10.34
C GLY A 388 11.46 -7.13 9.44
N ALA A 389 11.02 -8.03 8.54
CA ALA A 389 9.86 -7.79 7.67
C ALA A 389 8.57 -7.63 8.49
N SER A 390 8.37 -8.44 9.51
CA SER A 390 7.26 -8.34 10.47
C SER A 390 7.30 -7.02 11.26
N TRP A 391 8.48 -6.59 11.70
CA TRP A 391 8.60 -5.30 12.37
C TRP A 391 8.31 -4.11 11.43
N PHE A 392 8.69 -4.21 10.16
CA PHE A 392 8.31 -3.23 9.15
C PHE A 392 6.82 -3.22 8.86
N GLU A 393 6.18 -4.38 8.84
CA GLU A 393 4.72 -4.48 8.75
C GLU A 393 4.04 -3.72 9.89
N HIS A 394 4.51 -3.89 11.12
CA HIS A 394 3.99 -3.15 12.27
C HIS A 394 4.18 -1.63 12.11
N CYS A 395 5.40 -1.18 11.84
CA CYS A 395 5.76 0.23 11.92
C CYS A 395 5.34 1.07 10.71
N LEU A 396 5.51 0.53 9.49
CA LEU A 396 5.38 1.32 8.27
C LEU A 396 3.94 1.71 7.95
N LEU A 397 3.70 2.99 7.81
CA LEU A 397 2.41 3.53 7.33
C LEU A 397 2.17 3.25 5.84
N ASP A 398 3.22 2.92 5.09
CA ASP A 398 3.16 2.55 3.67
C ASP A 398 3.39 1.04 3.45
N TYR A 399 3.06 0.20 4.41
CA TYR A 399 3.20 -1.24 4.25
C TYR A 399 2.35 -1.75 3.08
N ASP A 400 3.00 -2.48 2.19
CA ASP A 400 2.42 -3.26 1.11
C ASP A 400 3.08 -4.65 1.15
N PRO A 401 2.34 -5.75 1.27
CA PRO A 401 2.93 -7.07 1.53
C PRO A 401 3.86 -7.54 0.41
N ALA A 402 3.51 -7.30 -0.85
CA ALA A 402 4.34 -7.69 -2.00
C ALA A 402 5.65 -6.88 -2.04
N SER A 403 5.56 -5.56 -1.86
CA SER A 403 6.73 -4.67 -1.84
C SER A 403 7.62 -4.94 -0.63
N ASN A 404 7.04 -5.16 0.55
CA ASN A 404 7.79 -5.47 1.76
C ASN A 404 8.55 -6.79 1.61
N ALA A 405 7.85 -7.89 1.29
CA ALA A 405 8.48 -9.19 1.08
C ALA A 405 9.54 -9.13 -0.04
N GLY A 406 9.21 -8.53 -1.20
CA GLY A 406 10.11 -8.41 -2.33
C GLY A 406 11.42 -7.70 -1.98
N ASN A 407 11.36 -6.57 -1.25
CA ASN A 407 12.55 -5.84 -0.82
C ASN A 407 13.37 -6.62 0.22
N TRP A 408 12.71 -7.27 1.18
CA TRP A 408 13.41 -8.05 2.21
C TRP A 408 14.13 -9.27 1.63
N ILE A 409 13.48 -10.06 0.76
CA ILE A 409 14.14 -11.21 0.11
C ILE A 409 15.26 -10.77 -0.82
N TYR A 410 15.13 -9.58 -1.46
CA TYR A 410 16.17 -8.99 -2.29
C TYR A 410 17.42 -8.67 -1.47
N VAL A 411 17.29 -7.99 -0.32
CA VAL A 411 18.39 -7.66 0.58
C VAL A 411 18.95 -8.91 1.26
N ALA A 412 18.10 -9.86 1.63
CA ALA A 412 18.53 -11.11 2.27
C ALA A 412 19.30 -12.06 1.33
N GLY A 413 19.32 -11.77 0.01
CA GLY A 413 20.00 -12.59 -0.99
C GLY A 413 19.27 -13.88 -1.36
N VAL A 414 17.99 -14.03 -0.94
CA VAL A 414 17.12 -15.16 -1.26
C VAL A 414 16.06 -14.83 -2.30
N GLY A 415 16.07 -13.65 -2.86
CA GLY A 415 15.13 -13.14 -3.86
C GLY A 415 15.76 -12.89 -5.23
N ASN A 416 15.24 -11.88 -5.92
CA ASN A 416 15.51 -11.58 -7.33
C ASN A 416 16.82 -10.79 -7.60
N ASP A 417 17.65 -10.50 -6.58
CA ASP A 417 18.96 -9.87 -6.83
C ASP A 417 19.89 -10.88 -7.54
N PRO A 418 20.46 -10.52 -8.72
CA PRO A 418 21.42 -11.37 -9.39
C PRO A 418 22.76 -11.47 -8.65
N ARG A 419 23.04 -10.56 -7.71
CA ARG A 419 24.30 -10.51 -6.96
C ARG A 419 24.18 -11.35 -5.69
N PRO A 420 25.12 -12.26 -5.43
CA PRO A 420 25.16 -12.95 -4.15
C PRO A 420 25.57 -12.00 -3.02
N ASN A 421 25.00 -12.17 -1.83
CA ASN A 421 25.40 -11.52 -0.59
C ASN A 421 25.53 -9.97 -0.68
N ARG A 422 24.44 -9.30 -1.01
CA ARG A 422 24.38 -7.84 -1.10
C ARG A 422 24.44 -7.19 0.28
N LYS A 423 25.61 -7.18 0.89
CA LYS A 423 25.86 -6.45 2.12
C LYS A 423 26.16 -4.98 1.82
N PHE A 424 25.44 -4.08 2.50
CA PHE A 424 25.74 -2.65 2.48
C PHE A 424 26.80 -2.33 3.55
N ASN A 425 27.79 -1.53 3.18
CA ASN A 425 28.68 -0.91 4.15
C ASN A 425 27.99 0.37 4.67
N THR A 426 27.38 0.28 5.85
CA THR A 426 26.57 1.34 6.45
C THR A 426 27.35 2.62 6.72
N GLN A 427 28.65 2.52 7.09
CA GLN A 427 29.52 3.68 7.26
C GLN A 427 29.73 4.43 5.94
N ARG A 428 30.06 3.71 4.86
CA ARG A 428 30.21 4.33 3.54
C ARG A 428 28.88 4.92 3.04
N GLN A 429 27.74 4.30 3.38
CA GLN A 429 26.42 4.84 3.05
C GLN A 429 26.13 6.14 3.82
N ALA A 430 26.49 6.20 5.10
CA ALA A 430 26.41 7.41 5.91
C ALA A 430 27.27 8.53 5.32
N GLU A 431 28.54 8.27 4.99
CA GLU A 431 29.44 9.22 4.33
C GLU A 431 28.87 9.76 3.00
N MET A 432 28.17 8.91 2.23
CA MET A 432 27.61 9.28 0.92
C MET A 432 26.30 10.08 1.02
N TYR A 433 25.41 9.75 1.95
CA TYR A 433 24.05 10.28 2.01
C TYR A 433 23.77 11.20 3.20
N ASP A 434 24.64 11.19 4.20
CA ASP A 434 24.61 12.01 5.41
C ASP A 434 26.03 12.50 5.77
N GLY A 435 26.82 12.89 4.76
CA GLY A 435 28.22 13.23 4.93
C GLY A 435 28.49 14.43 5.85
N ASP A 436 27.49 15.28 6.08
CA ASP A 436 27.52 16.38 7.06
C ASP A 436 26.95 15.97 8.44
N GLY A 437 26.51 14.73 8.61
CA GLY A 437 25.97 14.18 9.86
C GLY A 437 24.64 14.76 10.32
N LYS A 438 23.96 15.56 9.50
CA LYS A 438 22.71 16.23 9.88
C LYS A 438 21.60 15.24 10.22
N TYR A 439 21.43 14.19 9.45
CA TYR A 439 20.40 13.19 9.69
C TYR A 439 20.66 12.40 10.96
N GLN A 440 21.89 11.93 11.16
CA GLN A 440 22.27 11.23 12.38
C GLN A 440 22.15 12.13 13.62
N THR A 441 22.50 13.41 13.51
CA THR A 441 22.31 14.40 14.59
C THR A 441 20.83 14.62 14.87
N LEU A 442 20.01 14.80 13.84
CA LEU A 442 18.56 14.99 13.96
C LEU A 442 17.89 13.85 14.73
N TRP A 443 18.33 12.61 14.50
CA TRP A 443 17.77 11.42 15.13
C TRP A 443 18.66 10.84 16.25
N SER A 444 19.59 11.65 16.81
CA SER A 444 20.37 11.24 18.00
C SER A 444 19.49 11.18 19.26
N THR A 445 19.94 10.45 20.27
CA THR A 445 19.25 10.38 21.58
C THR A 445 19.22 11.71 22.30
N ASP A 446 20.28 12.51 22.15
CA ASP A 446 20.44 13.80 22.84
C ASP A 446 19.43 14.85 22.32
N ALA A 447 18.96 14.71 21.09
CA ALA A 447 17.91 15.58 20.52
C ALA A 447 16.53 15.39 21.19
N LEU A 448 16.30 14.29 21.91
CA LEU A 448 15.06 14.04 22.65
C LEU A 448 14.98 14.80 23.98
N GLU A 449 16.12 15.18 24.56
CA GLU A 449 16.17 15.91 25.83
C GLU A 449 16.03 17.42 25.66
N LEU A 450 16.17 17.96 24.45
CA LEU A 450 16.10 19.41 24.17
C LEU A 450 14.67 19.92 24.01
N ASP A 451 13.72 19.07 23.67
CA ASP A 451 12.29 19.44 23.50
C ASP A 451 11.47 19.36 24.83
N VAL A 452 12.10 18.99 25.94
CA VAL A 452 11.45 18.85 27.27
C VAL A 452 11.84 19.99 28.23
N ARG A 453 12.55 21.03 27.75
CA ARG A 453 12.92 22.19 28.58
C ARG A 453 12.26 23.48 28.14
#